data_f19ddbe00dd3980a8da3775e71c4874d
#
_entry.id   f19ddbe00dd3980a8da3775e71c4874d
#
_cell.length_a   1.000
_cell.length_b   1.000
_cell.length_c   1.000
_cell.angle_alpha   90.00
_cell.angle_beta   90.00
_cell.angle_gamma   90.00
#
_symmetry.space_group_name_H-M   'P 1'
#
loop_
_entity.id
_entity.type
_entity.pdbx_description
1 polymer ?
#
loop_
_entity_poly.entity_id
_entity_poly.type
_entity_poly.pdbx_seq_one_letter_code
_entity_poly.pdbx_strand_id
1 'polypeptide(L)'
;MNGHMLIFGMGYTASRLAKHLRGQGWQVTGTRRMSGEGAVAFDDRFAVLHALESATHILSSVPPLAEGIDPVLATYGEAIVGSRAKWIGYLSS
;
A
#
# COMPACT_ATOMS: atom_id res chain seq x y z
N MET A 1 11.40 7.44 15.73
CA MET A 1 11.51 6.23 14.91
C MET A 1 10.36 6.19 13.91
N ASN A 2 10.68 6.04 12.64
CA ASN A 2 9.68 6.09 11.59
C ASN A 2 9.12 4.69 11.31
N GLY A 3 7.95 4.66 10.68
CA GLY A 3 7.29 3.40 10.43
C GLY A 3 7.55 2.85 9.04
N HIS A 4 6.78 1.84 8.70
CA HIS A 4 6.75 1.25 7.37
C HIS A 4 5.37 1.51 6.76
N MET A 5 5.35 2.25 5.66
CA MET A 5 4.12 2.56 4.93
C MET A 5 3.99 1.59 3.77
N LEU A 6 2.87 0.87 3.74
CA LEU A 6 2.52 0.05 2.58
C LEU A 6 1.48 0.83 1.78
N ILE A 7 1.79 1.15 0.53
CA ILE A 7 0.92 1.93 -0.34
C ILE A 7 0.38 1.04 -1.45
N PHE A 8 -0.93 0.84 -1.46
CA PHE A 8 -1.58 0.14 -2.55
C PHE A 8 -1.88 1.15 -3.67
N GLY A 9 -1.26 0.94 -4.82
CA GLY A 9 -1.44 1.82 -5.98
C GLY A 9 -0.43 2.97 -6.01
N MET A 10 0.72 2.74 -6.63
CA MET A 10 1.77 3.75 -6.74
C MET A 10 1.57 4.61 -8.00
N GLY A 11 0.50 5.40 -7.98
CA GLY A 11 0.29 6.41 -9.01
C GLY A 11 1.15 7.65 -8.78
N TYR A 12 0.86 8.71 -9.50
CA TYR A 12 1.68 9.93 -9.46
C TYR A 12 1.77 10.53 -8.06
N THR A 13 0.61 10.77 -7.42
CA THR A 13 0.57 11.41 -6.10
C THR A 13 1.18 10.51 -5.04
N ALA A 14 0.85 9.21 -5.08
CA ALA A 14 1.39 8.26 -4.11
C ALA A 14 2.90 8.12 -4.25
N SER A 15 3.42 8.16 -5.47
CA SER A 15 4.87 8.08 -5.70
C SER A 15 5.59 9.28 -5.12
N ARG A 16 4.99 10.47 -5.21
CA ARG A 16 5.57 11.68 -4.62
C ARG A 16 5.58 11.59 -3.09
N LEU A 17 4.50 11.11 -2.52
CA LEU A 17 4.42 10.90 -1.07
C LEU A 17 5.47 9.87 -0.62
N ALA A 18 5.61 8.77 -1.36
CA ALA A 18 6.60 7.75 -1.04
C ALA A 18 8.01 8.32 -1.01
N LYS A 19 8.34 9.15 -2.00
CA LYS A 19 9.65 9.78 -2.07
C LYS A 19 9.88 10.70 -0.87
N HIS A 20 8.86 11.47 -0.49
CA HIS A 20 8.95 12.35 0.67
C HIS A 20 9.16 11.55 1.97
N LEU A 21 8.41 10.49 2.16
CA LEU A 21 8.54 9.66 3.35
C LEU A 21 9.91 8.99 3.44
N ARG A 22 10.39 8.47 2.31
CA ARG A 22 11.73 7.85 2.28
C ARG A 22 12.81 8.86 2.64
N GLY A 23 12.65 10.11 2.21
CA GLY A 23 13.56 11.18 2.56
C GLY A 23 13.56 11.50 4.05
N GLN A 24 12.52 11.11 4.76
CA GLN A 24 12.41 11.31 6.21
C GLN A 24 12.72 10.03 7.00
N GLY A 25 13.23 9.01 6.34
CA GLY A 25 13.64 7.80 7.02
C GLY A 25 12.58 6.71 7.11
N TRP A 26 11.44 6.89 6.45
CA TRP A 26 10.41 5.86 6.43
C TRP A 26 10.79 4.72 5.48
N GLN A 27 10.41 3.51 5.86
CA GLN A 27 10.38 2.41 4.91
C GLN A 27 9.08 2.50 4.14
N VAL A 28 9.12 2.39 2.82
CA VAL A 28 7.93 2.47 1.99
C VAL A 28 7.94 1.33 0.99
N THR A 29 6.87 0.56 0.97
CA THR A 29 6.63 -0.47 -0.04
C THR A 29 5.38 -0.09 -0.81
N GLY A 30 5.44 -0.09 -2.12
CA GLY A 30 4.29 0.24 -2.95
C GLY A 30 3.91 -0.90 -3.85
N THR A 31 2.65 -0.91 -4.31
CA THR A 31 2.19 -1.87 -5.29
C THR A 31 1.84 -1.18 -6.60
N ARG A 32 2.01 -1.90 -7.71
CA ARG A 32 1.57 -1.49 -9.04
C ARG A 32 0.89 -2.68 -9.68
N ARG A 33 0.28 -2.49 -10.83
CA ARG A 33 -0.30 -3.61 -11.58
C ARG A 33 0.76 -4.65 -11.90
N MET A 34 1.96 -4.17 -12.23
CA MET A 34 3.11 -5.03 -12.50
C MET A 34 4.26 -4.56 -11.63
N SER A 35 5.12 -5.49 -11.23
CA SER A 35 6.30 -5.13 -10.46
C SER A 35 7.19 -4.19 -11.28
N GLY A 36 7.87 -3.31 -10.59
CA GLY A 36 8.76 -2.33 -11.21
C GLY A 36 9.64 -1.70 -10.16
N GLU A 37 10.25 -0.58 -10.49
CA GLU A 37 11.21 0.09 -9.63
C GLU A 37 10.66 0.37 -8.23
N GLY A 38 11.11 -0.41 -7.26
CA GLY A 38 10.70 -0.22 -5.87
C GLY A 38 9.26 -0.58 -5.56
N ALA A 39 8.57 -1.25 -6.49
CA ALA A 39 7.18 -1.63 -6.30
C ALA A 39 6.99 -3.11 -6.58
N VAL A 40 6.06 -3.73 -5.84
CA VAL A 40 5.67 -5.11 -6.06
C VAL A 40 4.37 -5.16 -6.85
N ALA A 41 4.13 -6.27 -7.54
CA ALA A 41 2.88 -6.42 -8.26
C ALA A 41 1.73 -6.59 -7.26
N PHE A 42 0.61 -5.94 -7.53
CA PHE A 42 -0.57 -6.05 -6.66
C PHE A 42 -1.03 -7.51 -6.52
N ASP A 43 -0.91 -8.28 -7.59
CA ASP A 43 -1.32 -9.69 -7.60
C ASP A 43 -0.30 -10.63 -6.99
N ASP A 44 0.88 -10.15 -6.67
CA ASP A 44 1.89 -10.96 -6.00
C ASP A 44 1.54 -11.04 -4.51
N ARG A 45 0.63 -11.95 -4.22
CA ARG A 45 0.09 -12.11 -2.87
C ARG A 45 1.18 -12.36 -1.83
N PHE A 46 2.16 -13.15 -2.19
CA PHE A 46 3.25 -13.48 -1.27
C PHE A 46 4.02 -12.21 -0.87
N ALA A 47 4.38 -11.38 -1.85
CA ALA A 47 5.13 -10.16 -1.57
C ALA A 47 4.29 -9.15 -0.78
N VAL A 48 3.00 -9.03 -1.10
CA VAL A 48 2.11 -8.11 -0.39
C VAL A 48 1.92 -8.56 1.06
N LEU A 49 1.68 -9.85 1.29
CA LEU A 49 1.52 -10.36 2.65
C LEU A 49 2.80 -10.20 3.46
N HIS A 50 3.96 -10.39 2.82
CA HIS A 50 5.24 -10.17 3.48
C HIS A 50 5.38 -8.70 3.92
N ALA A 51 5.01 -7.76 3.05
CA ALA A 51 5.05 -6.35 3.41
C ALA A 51 4.08 -6.02 4.56
N LEU A 52 2.90 -6.65 4.57
CA LEU A 52 1.93 -6.43 5.63
C LEU A 52 2.43 -6.89 7.00
N GLU A 53 3.34 -7.85 7.05
CA GLU A 53 3.90 -8.32 8.33
C GLU A 53 4.61 -7.21 9.09
N SER A 54 5.23 -6.27 8.38
CA SER A 54 5.98 -5.19 9.02
C SER A 54 5.35 -3.81 8.86
N ALA A 55 4.29 -3.69 8.06
CA ALA A 55 3.65 -2.40 7.82
C ALA A 55 3.01 -1.86 9.11
N THR A 56 3.30 -0.61 9.42
CA THR A 56 2.67 0.09 10.54
C THR A 56 1.57 1.03 10.06
N HIS A 57 1.63 1.41 8.79
CA HIS A 57 0.68 2.32 8.16
C HIS A 57 0.33 1.78 6.78
N ILE A 58 -0.93 1.91 6.40
CA ILE A 58 -1.42 1.45 5.10
C ILE A 58 -2.14 2.60 4.42
N LEU A 59 -1.79 2.85 3.18
CA LEU A 59 -2.45 3.87 2.37
C LEU A 59 -2.92 3.24 1.07
N SER A 60 -4.15 3.47 0.70
CA SER A 60 -4.68 3.02 -0.58
C SER A 60 -4.97 4.20 -1.48
N SER A 61 -4.46 4.17 -2.70
CA SER A 61 -4.84 5.12 -3.75
C SER A 61 -5.53 4.40 -4.90
N VAL A 62 -5.92 3.16 -4.70
CA VAL A 62 -6.62 2.38 -5.73
C VAL A 62 -8.09 2.79 -5.76
N PRO A 63 -8.60 3.25 -6.91
CA PRO A 63 -10.00 3.64 -6.98
C PRO A 63 -10.92 2.43 -6.85
N PRO A 64 -12.14 2.62 -6.35
CA PRO A 64 -13.10 1.53 -6.28
C PRO A 64 -13.52 1.09 -7.69
N LEU A 65 -13.93 -0.16 -7.79
CA LEU A 65 -14.50 -0.68 -9.03
C LEU A 65 -15.86 -0.04 -9.30
N ALA A 66 -16.36 -0.21 -10.52
CA ALA A 66 -17.61 0.41 -10.95
C ALA A 66 -18.79 0.12 -10.03
N GLU A 67 -18.77 -0.99 -9.32
CA GLU A 67 -19.83 -1.39 -8.40
C GLU A 67 -19.59 -0.92 -6.97
N GLY A 68 -18.61 -0.05 -6.76
CA GLY A 68 -18.27 0.44 -5.43
C GLY A 68 -17.42 -0.52 -4.60
N ILE A 69 -16.96 -1.61 -5.20
CA ILE A 69 -16.12 -2.58 -4.52
C ILE A 69 -14.70 -2.06 -4.45
N ASP A 70 -14.13 -2.06 -3.25
CA ASP A 70 -12.74 -1.69 -3.05
C ASP A 70 -11.84 -2.89 -3.37
N PRO A 71 -11.02 -2.82 -4.43
CA PRO A 71 -10.19 -3.97 -4.82
C PRO A 71 -9.18 -4.37 -3.74
N VAL A 72 -8.67 -3.42 -2.98
CA VAL A 72 -7.71 -3.70 -1.91
C VAL A 72 -8.38 -4.50 -0.81
N LEU A 73 -9.55 -4.05 -0.35
CA LEU A 73 -10.28 -4.74 0.69
C LEU A 73 -10.82 -6.09 0.21
N ALA A 74 -11.24 -6.17 -1.06
CA ALA A 74 -11.72 -7.43 -1.60
C ALA A 74 -10.62 -8.49 -1.64
N THR A 75 -9.40 -8.09 -1.94
CA THR A 75 -8.28 -9.03 -2.08
C THR A 75 -7.52 -9.25 -0.78
N TYR A 76 -7.28 -8.19 -0.01
CA TYR A 76 -6.41 -8.23 1.15
C TYR A 76 -7.06 -7.80 2.46
N GLY A 77 -8.40 -7.60 2.46
CA GLY A 77 -9.09 -7.07 3.63
C GLY A 77 -8.83 -7.87 4.91
N GLU A 78 -8.90 -9.20 4.83
CA GLU A 78 -8.66 -10.04 6.00
C GLU A 78 -7.23 -9.90 6.50
N ALA A 79 -6.26 -9.86 5.59
CA ALA A 79 -4.87 -9.71 5.96
C ALA A 79 -4.60 -8.33 6.57
N ILE A 80 -5.28 -7.30 6.08
CA ILE A 80 -5.15 -5.95 6.63
C ILE A 80 -5.70 -5.90 8.06
N VAL A 81 -6.88 -6.49 8.28
CA VAL A 81 -7.49 -6.53 9.61
C VAL A 81 -6.60 -7.27 10.60
N GLY A 82 -5.96 -8.35 10.15
CA GLY A 82 -5.07 -9.12 10.99
C GLY A 82 -3.66 -8.56 11.10
N SER A 83 -3.37 -7.46 10.41
CA SER A 83 -2.03 -6.88 10.42
C SER A 83 -1.79 -6.04 11.67
N ARG A 84 -0.54 -5.65 11.87
CA ARG A 84 -0.16 -4.78 12.98
C ARG A 84 -0.27 -3.30 12.65
N ALA A 85 -0.85 -2.94 11.51
CA ALA A 85 -0.96 -1.55 11.08
C ALA A 85 -1.81 -0.76 12.07
N LYS A 86 -1.31 0.41 12.42
CA LYS A 86 -1.98 1.31 13.35
C LYS A 86 -2.82 2.36 12.64
N TRP A 87 -2.64 2.51 11.36
CA TRP A 87 -3.26 3.57 10.58
C TRP A 87 -3.57 3.08 9.19
N ILE A 88 -4.78 3.35 8.73
CA ILE A 88 -5.21 3.02 7.37
C ILE A 88 -5.87 4.26 6.80
N GLY A 89 -5.42 4.68 5.63
CA GLY A 89 -5.96 5.86 4.98
C GLY A 89 -6.21 5.66 3.51
N TYR A 90 -6.90 6.62 2.93
CA TYR A 90 -7.21 6.65 1.51
C TYR A 90 -6.72 7.95 0.90
N LEU A 91 -6.16 7.84 -0.28
CA LEU A 91 -5.75 8.98 -1.07
C LEU A 91 -6.68 9.05 -2.28
N SER A 92 -7.58 10.02 -2.27
CA SER A 92 -8.46 10.21 -3.42
C SER A 92 -7.81 11.16 -4.41
N SER A 93 -7.99 10.85 -5.66
CA SER A 93 -7.43 11.66 -6.75
C SER A 93 -8.51 12.44 -7.47
#